data_ab31f463a273a2f0ca2b6b9ed7158559
#
_entry.id   ab31f463a273a2f0ca2b6b9ed7158559
#
_cell.length_a   1.000
_cell.length_b   1.000
_cell.length_c   1.000
_cell.angle_alpha   90.00
_cell.angle_beta   90.00
_cell.angle_gamma   90.00
#
_symmetry.space_group_name_H-M   'P 1'
#
loop_
_entity.id
_entity.type
_entity.pdbx_description
1 polymer ?
#
loop_
_entity_poly.entity_id
_entity_poly.type
_entity_poly.pdbx_seq_one_letter_code
_entity_poly.pdbx_strand_id
1 'polypeptide(L)'
;MTKSYADLFREARAEVREVTPRQADALRSDPATLFVDVREADEWEQGHIPGAVLVPKSHLEQEIETKAADRTRPVVLYCAGGIRSVFAARTLQGMGYATVVSMSGGFTEWKALGLPSVRPAGLTAEQKRRYSRHLLMPEVGPEGQATLLRSKVLLVGAGGLGSPAALYLAAAGVGTLGIVDFDVVDISNLQRQVLHSTDRVGLKKVVSAEVAIRALNPDVTVVAHDEVLGPASVERLIAGYDVILDGTDTFETRYTLNDAAVVAGIPVVHASVFRFEGQLTTFVPYAGPCYRCLYPTPPPPELAPGCSVTGVLGVVPGIMGLLQANEVLKILLGIGDTLAGRLVIFDALDATFTELRLRRDPDCPVCSDAAVAARAAGRPMPIPGAAGGPASGAPSWVAPSGGAPSGQDPANEGLAFPFPAPPQEIIA
;
A
#
# COMPACT_ATOMS: atom_id res chain seq x y z
N MET A 1 48.56 37.05 -0.67
CA MET A 1 47.75 37.63 -1.75
C MET A 1 46.28 37.31 -1.46
N THR A 2 45.41 38.32 -1.46
CA THR A 2 43.95 38.12 -1.34
C THR A 2 43.43 37.59 -2.67
N LYS A 3 42.75 36.42 -2.63
CA LYS A 3 42.13 35.81 -3.82
C LYS A 3 40.77 36.43 -4.09
N SER A 4 40.47 36.71 -5.34
CA SER A 4 39.13 37.11 -5.77
C SER A 4 38.22 35.87 -5.85
N TYR A 5 36.87 36.10 -5.91
CA TYR A 5 35.93 35.04 -6.16
C TYR A 5 36.22 34.26 -7.46
N ALA A 6 36.58 34.97 -8.51
CA ALA A 6 36.96 34.36 -9.80
C ALA A 6 38.20 33.45 -9.69
N ASP A 7 39.17 33.83 -8.85
CA ASP A 7 40.35 32.99 -8.61
C ASP A 7 39.96 31.71 -7.84
N LEU A 8 39.15 31.83 -6.80
CA LEU A 8 38.68 30.68 -6.04
C LEU A 8 37.85 29.71 -6.89
N PHE A 9 36.98 30.24 -7.76
CA PHE A 9 36.17 29.40 -8.68
C PHE A 9 37.07 28.69 -9.70
N ARG A 10 38.08 29.40 -10.29
CA ARG A 10 38.99 28.79 -11.24
C ARG A 10 39.83 27.68 -10.60
N GLU A 11 40.27 27.87 -9.37
CA GLU A 11 40.97 26.82 -8.61
C GLU A 11 40.08 25.61 -8.33
N ALA A 12 38.86 25.83 -7.80
CA ALA A 12 37.95 24.77 -7.52
C ALA A 12 37.56 23.96 -8.78
N ARG A 13 37.38 24.67 -9.91
CA ARG A 13 37.03 24.05 -11.19
C ARG A 13 38.19 23.21 -11.77
N ALA A 14 39.43 23.57 -11.49
CA ALA A 14 40.62 22.81 -11.92
C ALA A 14 40.76 21.48 -11.15
N GLU A 15 40.22 21.40 -9.92
CA GLU A 15 40.27 20.21 -9.05
C GLU A 15 39.08 19.29 -9.24
N VAL A 16 37.92 19.80 -9.71
CA VAL A 16 36.64 19.07 -9.80
C VAL A 16 36.39 18.61 -11.24
N ARG A 17 36.09 17.34 -11.40
CA ARG A 17 35.64 16.79 -12.69
C ARG A 17 34.26 17.31 -13.01
N GLU A 18 34.07 17.91 -14.18
CA GLU A 18 32.73 18.30 -14.68
C GLU A 18 32.21 17.31 -15.71
N VAL A 19 30.91 17.15 -15.73
CA VAL A 19 30.15 16.39 -16.75
C VAL A 19 29.08 17.28 -17.36
N THR A 20 28.78 17.10 -18.64
CA THR A 20 27.67 17.80 -19.29
C THR A 20 26.33 17.23 -18.84
N PRO A 21 25.19 17.95 -19.02
CA PRO A 21 23.87 17.41 -18.68
C PRO A 21 23.53 16.08 -19.39
N ARG A 22 23.94 15.91 -20.66
CA ARG A 22 23.73 14.64 -21.39
C ARG A 22 24.57 13.49 -20.82
N GLN A 23 25.78 13.76 -20.38
CA GLN A 23 26.62 12.77 -19.70
C GLN A 23 26.03 12.42 -18.31
N ALA A 24 25.54 13.41 -17.61
CA ALA A 24 24.86 13.20 -16.33
C ALA A 24 23.56 12.37 -16.52
N ASP A 25 22.75 12.62 -17.56
CA ASP A 25 21.55 11.84 -17.84
C ASP A 25 21.86 10.36 -18.11
N ALA A 26 22.96 10.07 -18.80
CA ALA A 26 23.43 8.71 -18.99
C ALA A 26 23.78 8.00 -17.66
N LEU A 27 24.31 8.73 -16.68
CA LEU A 27 24.62 8.20 -15.34
C LEU A 27 23.37 7.96 -14.49
N ARG A 28 22.24 8.59 -14.80
CA ARG A 28 20.99 8.46 -14.06
C ARG A 28 20.35 7.06 -14.16
N SER A 29 20.67 6.30 -15.21
CA SER A 29 20.20 4.91 -15.36
C SER A 29 20.92 3.93 -14.42
N ASP A 30 22.02 4.31 -13.81
CA ASP A 30 22.74 3.51 -12.81
C ASP A 30 22.20 3.81 -11.42
N PRO A 31 21.51 2.84 -10.75
CA PRO A 31 20.94 3.03 -9.41
C PRO A 31 22.02 3.28 -8.34
N ALA A 32 23.28 2.93 -8.61
CA ALA A 32 24.38 3.24 -7.71
C ALA A 32 24.73 4.73 -7.69
N THR A 33 24.43 5.48 -8.75
CA THR A 33 24.75 6.91 -8.84
C THR A 33 23.72 7.77 -8.08
N LEU A 34 24.21 8.61 -7.17
CA LEU A 34 23.40 9.57 -6.43
C LEU A 34 23.44 10.95 -7.10
N PHE A 35 22.29 11.52 -7.39
CA PHE A 35 22.17 12.91 -7.80
C PHE A 35 21.85 13.80 -6.60
N VAL A 36 22.62 14.88 -6.43
CA VAL A 36 22.45 15.83 -5.32
C VAL A 36 22.21 17.23 -5.89
N ASP A 37 21.05 17.79 -5.59
CA ASP A 37 20.72 19.18 -5.89
C ASP A 37 21.21 20.08 -4.74
N VAL A 38 22.14 20.98 -5.03
CA VAL A 38 22.67 21.92 -4.02
C VAL A 38 22.04 23.30 -4.11
N ARG A 39 20.87 23.41 -4.76
CA ARG A 39 20.07 24.64 -4.80
C ARG A 39 19.29 24.83 -3.49
N GLU A 40 18.60 25.96 -3.37
CA GLU A 40 17.70 26.19 -2.24
C GLU A 40 16.34 25.53 -2.49
N ALA A 41 15.55 25.39 -1.42
CA ALA A 41 14.26 24.68 -1.46
C ALA A 41 13.24 25.29 -2.43
N ASP A 42 13.22 26.62 -2.59
CA ASP A 42 12.35 27.33 -3.52
C ASP A 42 12.74 27.06 -5.00
N GLU A 43 14.04 26.89 -5.29
CA GLU A 43 14.51 26.47 -6.61
C GLU A 43 14.17 25.02 -6.92
N TRP A 44 14.23 24.13 -5.91
CA TRP A 44 13.83 22.74 -6.00
C TRP A 44 12.33 22.59 -6.30
N GLU A 45 11.48 23.36 -5.63
CA GLU A 45 10.02 23.38 -5.85
C GLU A 45 9.65 23.75 -7.30
N GLN A 46 10.48 24.50 -8.02
CA GLN A 46 10.28 24.85 -9.42
C GLN A 46 10.62 23.69 -10.39
N GLY A 47 11.15 22.59 -9.87
CA GLY A 47 11.51 21.36 -10.57
C GLY A 47 12.96 20.92 -10.32
N HIS A 48 13.18 19.61 -10.40
CA HIS A 48 14.48 18.97 -10.17
C HIS A 48 14.66 17.73 -11.06
N ILE A 49 15.86 17.15 -11.07
CA ILE A 49 16.16 15.91 -11.79
C ILE A 49 15.48 14.73 -11.07
N PRO A 50 14.76 13.84 -11.77
CA PRO A 50 14.12 12.69 -11.14
C PRO A 50 15.10 11.80 -10.39
N GLY A 51 14.78 11.45 -9.14
CA GLY A 51 15.62 10.64 -8.25
C GLY A 51 16.76 11.40 -7.56
N ALA A 52 16.88 12.71 -7.78
CA ALA A 52 17.84 13.54 -7.04
C ALA A 52 17.38 13.78 -5.59
N VAL A 53 18.33 13.99 -4.69
CA VAL A 53 18.08 14.44 -3.32
C VAL A 53 18.45 15.92 -3.17
N LEU A 54 17.65 16.66 -2.43
CA LEU A 54 17.97 18.05 -2.09
C LEU A 54 18.91 18.09 -0.88
N VAL A 55 20.06 18.75 -1.04
CA VAL A 55 20.96 19.10 0.05
C VAL A 55 21.50 20.50 -0.25
N PRO A 56 20.85 21.56 0.25
CA PRO A 56 21.26 22.93 -0.02
C PRO A 56 22.75 23.16 0.29
N LYS A 57 23.42 23.96 -0.53
CA LYS A 57 24.86 24.22 -0.32
C LYS A 57 25.16 24.77 1.07
N SER A 58 24.24 25.51 1.65
CA SER A 58 24.29 26.08 2.99
C SER A 58 24.33 25.04 4.12
N HIS A 59 23.84 23.82 3.87
CA HIS A 59 23.75 22.72 4.85
C HIS A 59 24.51 21.46 4.39
N LEU A 60 25.25 21.54 3.30
CA LEU A 60 25.87 20.39 2.63
C LEU A 60 26.67 19.50 3.58
N GLU A 61 27.58 20.10 4.34
CA GLU A 61 28.50 19.41 5.22
C GLU A 61 27.79 18.70 6.40
N GLN A 62 26.61 19.21 6.80
CA GLN A 62 25.83 18.68 7.92
C GLN A 62 24.88 17.55 7.48
N GLU A 63 24.33 17.65 6.28
CA GLU A 63 23.25 16.78 5.83
C GLU A 63 23.70 15.65 4.90
N ILE A 64 24.84 15.85 4.19
CA ILE A 64 25.25 14.89 3.15
C ILE A 64 25.50 13.48 3.70
N GLU A 65 26.04 13.36 4.92
CA GLU A 65 26.35 12.06 5.51
C GLU A 65 25.09 11.23 5.79
N THR A 66 23.94 11.87 6.05
CA THR A 66 22.65 11.17 6.22
C THR A 66 22.03 10.77 4.90
N LYS A 67 22.31 11.48 3.79
CA LYS A 67 21.79 11.23 2.46
C LYS A 67 22.69 10.33 1.61
N ALA A 68 23.98 10.34 1.88
CA ALA A 68 25.02 9.60 1.16
C ALA A 68 26.06 9.04 2.16
N ALA A 69 25.61 8.15 3.05
CA ALA A 69 26.47 7.53 4.07
C ALA A 69 27.65 6.73 3.47
N ASP A 70 27.41 6.09 2.31
CA ASP A 70 28.46 5.40 1.56
C ASP A 70 29.29 6.38 0.73
N ARG A 71 30.47 6.71 1.20
CA ARG A 71 31.40 7.63 0.54
C ARG A 71 32.05 7.07 -0.74
N THR A 72 31.88 5.79 -1.02
CA THR A 72 32.34 5.15 -2.27
C THR A 72 31.33 5.29 -3.39
N ARG A 73 30.05 5.60 -3.06
CA ARG A 73 28.97 5.79 -4.01
C ARG A 73 29.26 6.98 -4.94
N PRO A 74 29.11 6.83 -6.28
CA PRO A 74 29.25 7.95 -7.21
C PRO A 74 28.23 9.05 -6.95
N VAL A 75 28.67 10.31 -6.88
CA VAL A 75 27.81 11.46 -6.62
C VAL A 75 27.91 12.46 -7.77
N VAL A 76 26.78 12.83 -8.36
CA VAL A 76 26.62 13.90 -9.34
C VAL A 76 25.96 15.08 -8.65
N LEU A 77 26.70 16.18 -8.51
CA LEU A 77 26.20 17.42 -7.94
C LEU A 77 25.75 18.38 -9.03
N TYR A 78 24.63 19.04 -8.82
CA TYR A 78 24.18 20.11 -9.68
C TYR A 78 23.55 21.28 -8.90
N CYS A 79 23.58 22.47 -9.52
CA CYS A 79 22.88 23.64 -9.05
C CYS A 79 22.16 24.33 -10.22
N ALA A 80 21.77 25.59 -10.12
CA ALA A 80 21.12 26.28 -11.22
C ALA A 80 22.03 26.44 -12.46
N GLY A 81 23.26 26.95 -12.31
CA GLY A 81 24.16 27.27 -13.41
C GLY A 81 25.54 26.58 -13.37
N GLY A 82 25.75 25.60 -12.48
CA GLY A 82 27.00 24.82 -12.41
C GLY A 82 28.07 25.40 -11.47
N ILE A 83 27.88 26.59 -10.88
CA ILE A 83 28.90 27.22 -10.03
C ILE A 83 28.90 26.69 -8.60
N ARG A 84 27.74 26.71 -7.92
CA ARG A 84 27.58 26.22 -6.54
C ARG A 84 27.96 24.74 -6.42
N SER A 85 27.66 23.94 -7.46
CA SER A 85 27.96 22.50 -7.50
C SER A 85 29.49 22.23 -7.63
N VAL A 86 30.28 23.10 -8.26
CA VAL A 86 31.74 22.95 -8.28
C VAL A 86 32.31 23.11 -6.86
N PHE A 87 31.90 24.14 -6.12
CA PHE A 87 32.34 24.32 -4.74
C PHE A 87 31.86 23.19 -3.84
N ALA A 88 30.61 22.74 -4.04
CA ALA A 88 30.05 21.59 -3.33
C ALA A 88 30.85 20.30 -3.59
N ALA A 89 31.21 20.05 -4.84
CA ALA A 89 32.02 18.88 -5.22
C ALA A 89 33.39 18.89 -4.55
N ARG A 90 34.08 20.05 -4.54
CA ARG A 90 35.33 20.21 -3.84
C ARG A 90 35.20 19.95 -2.34
N THR A 91 34.11 20.43 -1.72
CA THR A 91 33.82 20.15 -0.30
C THR A 91 33.70 18.66 -0.06
N LEU A 92 32.89 17.93 -0.86
CA LEU A 92 32.68 16.48 -0.70
C LEU A 92 33.98 15.68 -0.93
N GLN A 93 34.83 16.08 -1.90
CA GLN A 93 36.15 15.49 -2.08
C GLN A 93 37.01 15.65 -0.81
N GLY A 94 37.00 16.85 -0.19
CA GLY A 94 37.67 17.11 1.10
C GLY A 94 37.09 16.28 2.27
N MET A 95 35.80 15.89 2.21
CA MET A 95 35.15 15.00 3.18
C MET A 95 35.41 13.50 2.89
N GLY A 96 36.16 13.18 1.81
CA GLY A 96 36.56 11.80 1.49
C GLY A 96 35.58 11.02 0.60
N TYR A 97 34.69 11.71 -0.10
CA TYR A 97 33.86 11.06 -1.13
C TYR A 97 34.71 10.73 -2.35
N ALA A 98 34.74 9.44 -2.74
CA ALA A 98 35.71 8.93 -3.72
C ALA A 98 35.43 9.37 -5.16
N THR A 99 34.16 9.41 -5.55
CA THR A 99 33.74 9.72 -6.93
C THR A 99 32.68 10.83 -6.92
N VAL A 100 33.14 12.06 -7.12
CA VAL A 100 32.30 13.27 -7.12
C VAL A 100 32.51 14.04 -8.42
N VAL A 101 31.40 14.35 -9.10
CA VAL A 101 31.41 15.18 -10.30
C VAL A 101 30.39 16.32 -10.18
N SER A 102 30.67 17.45 -10.83
CA SER A 102 29.78 18.60 -10.95
C SER A 102 29.15 18.63 -12.34
N MET A 103 27.86 18.87 -12.45
CA MET A 103 27.18 19.04 -13.73
C MET A 103 27.34 20.49 -14.21
N SER A 104 28.08 20.67 -15.30
CA SER A 104 28.27 21.98 -15.96
C SER A 104 26.94 22.53 -16.48
N GLY A 105 26.77 23.85 -16.52
CA GLY A 105 25.54 24.50 -16.95
C GLY A 105 24.33 24.26 -16.02
N GLY A 106 24.44 23.32 -15.08
CA GLY A 106 23.45 23.04 -14.04
C GLY A 106 22.04 22.70 -14.56
N PHE A 107 21.04 22.88 -13.71
CA PHE A 107 19.63 22.57 -14.03
C PHE A 107 19.05 23.49 -15.12
N THR A 108 19.62 24.67 -15.31
CA THR A 108 19.20 25.58 -16.39
C THR A 108 19.48 24.98 -17.76
N GLU A 109 20.69 24.46 -17.99
CA GLU A 109 21.05 23.80 -19.24
C GLU A 109 20.34 22.44 -19.39
N TRP A 110 20.18 21.69 -18.29
CA TRP A 110 19.40 20.45 -18.25
C TRP A 110 18.00 20.65 -18.83
N LYS A 111 17.27 21.69 -18.36
CA LYS A 111 15.93 22.02 -18.87
C LYS A 111 15.97 22.50 -20.33
N ALA A 112 16.95 23.31 -20.70
CA ALA A 112 17.09 23.79 -22.07
C ALA A 112 17.28 22.68 -23.10
N LEU A 113 17.90 21.57 -22.68
CA LEU A 113 18.07 20.36 -23.49
C LEU A 113 16.84 19.44 -23.50
N GLY A 114 15.74 19.80 -22.81
CA GLY A 114 14.52 18.99 -22.73
C GLY A 114 14.71 17.69 -21.94
N LEU A 115 15.73 17.58 -21.09
CA LEU A 115 15.98 16.39 -20.28
C LEU A 115 14.92 16.21 -19.18
N PRO A 116 14.66 14.99 -18.71
CA PRO A 116 13.61 14.72 -17.75
C PRO A 116 13.70 15.54 -16.46
N SER A 117 12.63 16.18 -16.08
CA SER A 117 12.52 16.89 -14.82
C SER A 117 11.16 16.65 -14.17
N VAL A 118 11.14 16.60 -12.84
CA VAL A 118 9.92 16.50 -12.04
C VAL A 118 9.77 17.77 -11.21
N ARG A 119 8.54 18.17 -10.96
CA ARG A 119 8.25 19.17 -9.95
C ARG A 119 7.76 18.43 -8.71
N PRO A 120 8.21 18.81 -7.51
CA PRO A 120 7.55 18.35 -6.30
C PRO A 120 6.07 18.62 -6.47
N ALA A 121 5.26 17.67 -6.10
CA ALA A 121 3.82 17.87 -6.15
C ALA A 121 3.49 19.09 -5.29
N GLY A 122 2.86 20.05 -5.90
CA GLY A 122 2.53 21.33 -5.27
C GLY A 122 1.50 21.14 -4.17
N LEU A 123 1.93 20.68 -2.99
CA LEU A 123 1.09 20.67 -1.81
C LEU A 123 0.77 22.11 -1.42
N THR A 124 -0.51 22.38 -1.18
CA THR A 124 -0.94 23.69 -0.65
C THR A 124 -0.36 23.91 0.74
N ALA A 125 -0.34 25.17 1.20
CA ALA A 125 0.13 25.48 2.56
C ALA A 125 -0.71 24.75 3.63
N GLU A 126 -1.99 24.55 3.40
CA GLU A 126 -2.86 23.79 4.30
C GLU A 126 -2.51 22.30 4.30
N GLN A 127 -2.27 21.70 3.14
CA GLN A 127 -1.82 20.31 3.00
C GLN A 127 -0.45 20.08 3.65
N LYS A 128 0.50 21.02 3.47
CA LYS A 128 1.80 20.97 4.17
C LYS A 128 1.64 20.98 5.70
N ARG A 129 0.68 21.73 6.23
CA ARG A 129 0.37 21.73 7.66
C ARG A 129 -0.31 20.45 8.09
N ARG A 130 -1.34 19.99 7.36
CA ARG A 130 -2.12 18.78 7.66
C ARG A 130 -1.23 17.54 7.70
N TYR A 131 -0.41 17.36 6.68
CA TYR A 131 0.44 16.18 6.50
C TYR A 131 1.87 16.37 7.01
N SER A 132 2.12 17.39 7.84
CA SER A 132 3.48 17.76 8.30
C SER A 132 4.26 16.58 8.89
N ARG A 133 3.58 15.64 9.55
CA ARG A 133 4.25 14.45 10.13
C ARG A 133 4.68 13.44 9.08
N HIS A 134 3.90 13.26 8.01
CA HIS A 134 4.29 12.46 6.86
C HIS A 134 5.46 13.07 6.10
N LEU A 135 5.46 14.40 5.95
CA LEU A 135 6.51 15.11 5.21
C LEU A 135 7.89 15.03 5.88
N LEU A 136 7.94 14.75 7.18
CA LEU A 136 9.19 14.57 7.94
C LEU A 136 9.77 13.15 7.80
N MET A 137 9.00 12.18 7.33
CA MET A 137 9.44 10.80 7.14
C MET A 137 10.12 10.65 5.78
N PRO A 138 11.41 10.24 5.72
CA PRO A 138 12.11 10.09 4.43
C PRO A 138 11.42 9.13 3.45
N GLU A 139 10.74 8.12 3.97
CA GLU A 139 10.03 7.09 3.19
C GLU A 139 8.73 7.62 2.57
N VAL A 140 8.16 8.70 3.10
CA VAL A 140 6.94 9.33 2.59
C VAL A 140 7.28 10.65 1.91
N GLY A 141 7.71 11.64 2.68
CA GLY A 141 8.07 12.96 2.17
C GLY A 141 6.97 13.66 1.35
N PRO A 142 7.30 14.75 0.67
CA PRO A 142 6.35 15.46 -0.19
C PRO A 142 5.87 14.62 -1.38
N GLU A 143 6.74 13.79 -1.95
CA GLU A 143 6.43 12.95 -3.13
C GLU A 143 5.48 11.80 -2.78
N GLY A 144 5.72 11.11 -1.66
CA GLY A 144 4.82 10.08 -1.16
C GLY A 144 3.47 10.66 -0.78
N GLN A 145 3.42 11.82 -0.12
CA GLN A 145 2.16 12.48 0.20
C GLN A 145 1.38 12.87 -1.07
N ALA A 146 2.06 13.32 -2.09
CA ALA A 146 1.41 13.61 -3.36
C ALA A 146 0.93 12.34 -4.07
N THR A 147 1.63 11.23 -3.92
CA THR A 147 1.15 9.93 -4.41
C THR A 147 -0.14 9.55 -3.69
N LEU A 148 -0.22 9.66 -2.37
CA LEU A 148 -1.45 9.41 -1.62
C LEU A 148 -2.61 10.29 -2.10
N LEU A 149 -2.38 11.60 -2.29
CA LEU A 149 -3.40 12.54 -2.77
C LEU A 149 -3.93 12.23 -4.19
N ARG A 150 -3.18 11.51 -5.01
CA ARG A 150 -3.62 11.06 -6.33
C ARG A 150 -4.24 9.66 -6.31
N SER A 151 -4.00 8.90 -5.28
CA SER A 151 -4.40 7.50 -5.18
C SER A 151 -5.90 7.34 -4.93
N LYS A 152 -6.43 6.21 -5.39
CA LYS A 152 -7.84 5.84 -5.28
C LYS A 152 -7.96 4.47 -4.65
N VAL A 153 -8.66 4.38 -3.54
CA VAL A 153 -8.90 3.13 -2.81
C VAL A 153 -10.38 2.82 -2.77
N LEU A 154 -10.75 1.60 -3.10
CA LEU A 154 -12.11 1.11 -2.94
C LEU A 154 -12.23 0.34 -1.63
N LEU A 155 -13.12 0.77 -0.75
CA LEU A 155 -13.51 0.02 0.43
C LEU A 155 -14.81 -0.73 0.12
N VAL A 156 -14.77 -2.04 0.18
CA VAL A 156 -15.97 -2.87 0.06
C VAL A 156 -16.45 -3.21 1.48
N GLY A 157 -17.49 -2.49 1.91
CA GLY A 157 -18.02 -2.51 3.26
C GLY A 157 -17.56 -1.31 4.12
N ALA A 158 -18.52 -0.60 4.70
CA ALA A 158 -18.35 0.46 5.71
C ALA A 158 -18.67 -0.06 7.12
N GLY A 159 -18.45 -1.34 7.36
CA GLY A 159 -18.70 -2.05 8.61
C GLY A 159 -17.56 -1.92 9.61
N GLY A 160 -17.37 -2.94 10.46
CA GLY A 160 -16.36 -2.93 11.54
C GLY A 160 -14.93 -2.83 11.05
N LEU A 161 -14.59 -3.44 9.92
CA LEU A 161 -13.26 -3.37 9.28
C LEU A 161 -13.10 -2.07 8.50
N GLY A 162 -14.06 -1.77 7.61
CA GLY A 162 -14.00 -0.59 6.75
C GLY A 162 -14.06 0.74 7.50
N SER A 163 -14.76 0.81 8.63
CA SER A 163 -14.90 2.04 9.43
C SER A 163 -13.57 2.65 9.89
N PRO A 164 -12.73 1.94 10.65
CA PRO A 164 -11.44 2.48 11.07
C PRO A 164 -10.49 2.68 9.88
N ALA A 165 -10.52 1.76 8.90
CA ALA A 165 -9.70 1.89 7.71
C ALA A 165 -10.01 3.18 6.93
N ALA A 166 -11.29 3.48 6.69
CA ALA A 166 -11.72 4.68 5.98
C ALA A 166 -11.24 5.96 6.68
N LEU A 167 -11.34 6.03 8.01
CA LEU A 167 -10.88 7.18 8.78
C LEU A 167 -9.37 7.39 8.64
N TYR A 168 -8.57 6.35 8.77
CA TYR A 168 -7.12 6.49 8.70
C TYR A 168 -6.60 6.71 7.28
N LEU A 169 -7.21 6.11 6.26
CA LEU A 169 -6.89 6.40 4.86
C LEU A 169 -7.25 7.85 4.51
N ALA A 170 -8.38 8.34 4.99
CA ALA A 170 -8.77 9.74 4.84
C ALA A 170 -7.81 10.68 5.58
N ALA A 171 -7.45 10.37 6.84
CA ALA A 171 -6.49 11.16 7.62
C ALA A 171 -5.11 11.18 6.97
N ALA A 172 -4.66 10.07 6.36
CA ALA A 172 -3.42 9.97 5.61
C ALA A 172 -3.44 10.77 4.29
N GLY A 173 -4.62 11.17 3.80
CA GLY A 173 -4.76 11.96 2.59
C GLY A 173 -4.80 11.12 1.32
N VAL A 174 -5.38 9.92 1.35
CA VAL A 174 -5.74 9.18 0.12
C VAL A 174 -6.79 9.99 -0.63
N GLY A 175 -6.47 10.40 -1.85
CA GLY A 175 -7.24 11.43 -2.57
C GLY A 175 -8.67 11.02 -2.93
N THR A 176 -8.92 9.74 -3.19
CA THR A 176 -10.27 9.23 -3.47
C THR A 176 -10.55 7.95 -2.69
N LEU A 177 -11.64 7.94 -1.95
CA LEU A 177 -12.16 6.75 -1.28
C LEU A 177 -13.52 6.38 -1.91
N GLY A 178 -13.55 5.28 -2.67
CA GLY A 178 -14.79 4.64 -3.06
C GLY A 178 -15.31 3.79 -1.90
N ILE A 179 -16.59 3.86 -1.61
CA ILE A 179 -17.21 3.08 -0.53
C ILE A 179 -18.43 2.36 -1.08
N VAL A 180 -18.39 1.04 -1.07
CA VAL A 180 -19.52 0.16 -1.48
C VAL A 180 -20.15 -0.39 -0.22
N ASP A 181 -21.39 -0.01 0.05
CA ASP A 181 -22.20 -0.55 1.15
C ASP A 181 -23.67 -0.22 0.88
N PHE A 182 -24.57 -1.17 1.06
CA PHE A 182 -26.00 -1.00 0.79
C PHE A 182 -26.86 -0.84 2.05
N ASP A 183 -26.24 -1.02 3.22
CA ASP A 183 -26.92 -1.01 4.51
C ASP A 183 -27.26 0.42 4.98
N VAL A 184 -28.05 0.46 6.04
CA VAL A 184 -28.30 1.64 6.85
C VAL A 184 -27.54 1.54 8.18
N VAL A 185 -27.23 2.66 8.79
CA VAL A 185 -26.63 2.74 10.12
C VAL A 185 -27.68 2.30 11.14
N ASP A 186 -27.34 1.28 11.95
CA ASP A 186 -28.16 0.77 13.06
C ASP A 186 -27.43 1.00 14.39
N ILE A 187 -28.19 1.17 15.47
CA ILE A 187 -27.63 1.40 16.81
C ILE A 187 -26.72 0.24 17.25
N SER A 188 -27.03 -0.99 16.87
CA SER A 188 -26.23 -2.19 17.14
C SER A 188 -24.89 -2.21 16.40
N ASN A 189 -24.70 -1.35 15.40
CA ASN A 189 -23.46 -1.24 14.65
C ASN A 189 -22.41 -0.41 15.41
N LEU A 190 -22.83 0.57 16.21
CA LEU A 190 -21.99 1.62 16.77
C LEU A 190 -20.91 1.11 17.72
N GLN A 191 -21.07 -0.07 18.29
CA GLN A 191 -20.07 -0.69 19.16
C GLN A 191 -18.77 -1.09 18.43
N ARG A 192 -18.77 -1.12 17.05
CA ARG A 192 -17.60 -1.48 16.23
C ARG A 192 -17.46 -0.69 14.94
N GLN A 193 -18.47 0.03 14.49
CA GLN A 193 -18.47 0.79 13.24
C GLN A 193 -18.28 2.29 13.54
N VAL A 194 -17.06 2.64 13.97
CA VAL A 194 -16.69 3.96 14.50
C VAL A 194 -16.76 5.11 13.48
N LEU A 195 -16.96 4.81 12.21
CA LEU A 195 -17.19 5.79 11.15
C LEU A 195 -18.58 6.44 11.28
N HIS A 196 -19.51 5.75 11.93
CA HIS A 196 -20.89 6.15 12.12
C HIS A 196 -21.11 6.69 13.54
N SER A 197 -22.21 7.41 13.77
CA SER A 197 -22.56 8.01 15.05
C SER A 197 -24.07 7.96 15.30
N THR A 198 -24.49 8.17 16.53
CA THR A 198 -25.89 8.04 16.96
C THR A 198 -26.83 8.98 16.21
N ASP A 199 -26.41 10.20 15.90
CA ASP A 199 -27.17 11.19 15.12
C ASP A 199 -27.38 10.80 13.66
N ARG A 200 -26.67 9.75 13.18
CA ARG A 200 -26.75 9.25 11.80
C ARG A 200 -27.42 7.88 11.70
N VAL A 201 -28.00 7.37 12.79
CA VAL A 201 -28.83 6.14 12.77
C VAL A 201 -29.98 6.32 11.79
N GLY A 202 -30.19 5.32 10.93
CA GLY A 202 -31.18 5.34 9.85
C GLY A 202 -30.70 5.91 8.52
N LEU A 203 -29.54 6.58 8.47
CA LEU A 203 -28.94 7.00 7.20
C LEU A 203 -28.25 5.83 6.50
N LYS A 204 -28.13 5.88 5.17
CA LYS A 204 -27.29 4.96 4.42
C LYS A 204 -25.86 5.04 4.93
N LYS A 205 -25.20 3.87 5.09
CA LYS A 205 -23.80 3.81 5.60
C LYS A 205 -22.85 4.61 4.72
N VAL A 206 -23.01 4.55 3.40
CA VAL A 206 -22.18 5.33 2.46
C VAL A 206 -22.35 6.84 2.65
N VAL A 207 -23.55 7.33 2.93
CA VAL A 207 -23.82 8.76 3.21
C VAL A 207 -23.22 9.15 4.55
N SER A 208 -23.40 8.34 5.59
CA SER A 208 -22.82 8.54 6.91
C SER A 208 -21.27 8.58 6.85
N ALA A 209 -20.68 7.68 6.06
CA ALA A 209 -19.24 7.64 5.82
C ALA A 209 -18.72 8.92 5.15
N GLU A 210 -19.39 9.39 4.11
CA GLU A 210 -19.02 10.62 3.43
C GLU A 210 -19.01 11.81 4.39
N VAL A 211 -20.03 11.96 5.24
CA VAL A 211 -20.10 13.02 6.25
C VAL A 211 -18.90 12.97 7.19
N ALA A 212 -18.57 11.78 7.72
CA ALA A 212 -17.46 11.61 8.66
C ALA A 212 -16.10 11.90 8.00
N ILE A 213 -15.86 11.36 6.80
CA ILE A 213 -14.61 11.54 6.06
C ILE A 213 -14.40 13.01 5.70
N ARG A 214 -15.41 13.70 5.18
CA ARG A 214 -15.31 15.12 4.83
C ARG A 214 -15.07 16.01 6.04
N ALA A 215 -15.66 15.66 7.18
CA ALA A 215 -15.41 16.38 8.44
C ALA A 215 -13.98 16.21 8.93
N LEU A 216 -13.37 15.05 8.71
CA LEU A 216 -11.99 14.76 9.08
C LEU A 216 -10.98 15.38 8.10
N ASN A 217 -11.21 15.19 6.79
CA ASN A 217 -10.32 15.65 5.74
C ASN A 217 -11.10 16.08 4.49
N PRO A 218 -11.29 17.39 4.28
CA PRO A 218 -12.03 17.91 3.14
C PRO A 218 -11.32 17.72 1.79
N ASP A 219 -10.02 17.40 1.78
CA ASP A 219 -9.26 17.14 0.55
C ASP A 219 -9.60 15.77 -0.07
N VAL A 220 -10.26 14.88 0.69
CA VAL A 220 -10.62 13.54 0.22
C VAL A 220 -11.96 13.55 -0.51
N THR A 221 -11.93 13.03 -1.73
CA THR A 221 -13.15 12.78 -2.50
C THR A 221 -13.74 11.44 -2.10
N VAL A 222 -15.01 11.44 -1.67
CA VAL A 222 -15.74 10.19 -1.39
C VAL A 222 -16.66 9.89 -2.58
N VAL A 223 -16.54 8.66 -3.10
CA VAL A 223 -17.45 8.12 -4.13
C VAL A 223 -18.33 7.06 -3.47
N ALA A 224 -19.57 7.42 -3.19
CA ALA A 224 -20.54 6.56 -2.53
C ALA A 224 -21.23 5.63 -3.54
N HIS A 225 -21.16 4.32 -3.30
CA HIS A 225 -21.85 3.28 -4.07
C HIS A 225 -22.87 2.58 -3.15
N ASP A 226 -24.12 3.07 -3.15
CA ASP A 226 -25.21 2.47 -2.39
C ASP A 226 -25.79 1.25 -3.13
N GLU A 227 -25.00 0.19 -3.18
CA GLU A 227 -25.36 -1.04 -3.89
C GLU A 227 -24.59 -2.26 -3.37
N VAL A 228 -25.12 -3.45 -3.69
CA VAL A 228 -24.44 -4.71 -3.39
C VAL A 228 -23.35 -4.99 -4.44
N LEU A 229 -22.14 -5.33 -4.00
CA LEU A 229 -21.12 -5.84 -4.89
C LEU A 229 -21.46 -7.30 -5.22
N GLY A 230 -21.77 -7.54 -6.48
CA GLY A 230 -22.09 -8.86 -7.01
C GLY A 230 -21.50 -9.09 -8.39
N PRO A 231 -21.71 -10.27 -9.01
CA PRO A 231 -21.13 -10.61 -10.31
C PRO A 231 -21.46 -9.62 -11.44
N ALA A 232 -22.65 -9.00 -11.41
CA ALA A 232 -23.05 -8.03 -12.43
C ALA A 232 -22.46 -6.62 -12.24
N SER A 233 -21.99 -6.27 -11.03
CA SER A 233 -21.53 -4.91 -10.69
C SER A 233 -20.03 -4.82 -10.42
N VAL A 234 -19.37 -5.92 -10.08
CA VAL A 234 -18.01 -5.94 -9.56
C VAL A 234 -17.01 -5.27 -10.53
N GLU A 235 -17.03 -5.61 -11.82
CA GLU A 235 -16.07 -5.07 -12.79
C GLU A 235 -16.17 -3.53 -12.88
N ARG A 236 -17.40 -3.00 -12.89
CA ARG A 236 -17.64 -1.57 -12.91
C ARG A 236 -17.21 -0.89 -11.61
N LEU A 237 -17.49 -1.53 -10.48
CA LEU A 237 -17.20 -0.96 -9.15
C LEU A 237 -15.70 -0.88 -8.85
N ILE A 238 -14.90 -1.87 -9.28
CA ILE A 238 -13.46 -1.88 -9.04
C ILE A 238 -12.66 -1.06 -10.05
N ALA A 239 -13.28 -0.68 -11.17
CA ALA A 239 -12.58 -0.01 -12.26
C ALA A 239 -11.97 1.34 -11.83
N GLY A 240 -10.67 1.50 -12.09
CA GLY A 240 -9.95 2.76 -11.87
C GLY A 240 -9.53 3.01 -10.43
N TYR A 241 -9.62 2.03 -9.54
CA TYR A 241 -9.01 2.07 -8.22
C TYR A 241 -7.64 1.38 -8.22
N ASP A 242 -6.73 1.88 -7.40
CA ASP A 242 -5.34 1.37 -7.30
C ASP A 242 -5.24 0.18 -6.35
N VAL A 243 -6.07 0.16 -5.30
CA VAL A 243 -6.12 -0.89 -4.27
C VAL A 243 -7.56 -1.08 -3.81
N ILE A 244 -7.92 -2.31 -3.49
CA ILE A 244 -9.20 -2.64 -2.87
C ILE A 244 -8.97 -3.08 -1.43
N LEU A 245 -9.75 -2.55 -0.49
CA LEU A 245 -9.83 -2.99 0.88
C LEU A 245 -11.10 -3.81 1.05
N ASP A 246 -10.94 -5.10 1.33
CA ASP A 246 -12.04 -6.02 1.57
C ASP A 246 -12.44 -6.00 3.05
N GLY A 247 -13.54 -5.32 3.36
CA GLY A 247 -14.19 -5.27 4.66
C GLY A 247 -15.50 -6.07 4.72
N THR A 248 -15.69 -7.03 3.81
CA THR A 248 -16.92 -7.82 3.69
C THR A 248 -16.98 -8.96 4.70
N ASP A 249 -18.18 -9.40 5.01
CA ASP A 249 -18.46 -10.51 5.92
C ASP A 249 -19.09 -11.73 5.23
N THR A 250 -19.32 -11.68 3.91
CA THR A 250 -19.89 -12.79 3.15
C THR A 250 -18.87 -13.44 2.23
N PHE A 251 -18.89 -14.77 2.17
CA PHE A 251 -18.01 -15.52 1.27
C PHE A 251 -18.30 -15.24 -0.20
N GLU A 252 -19.57 -15.11 -0.59
CA GLU A 252 -19.97 -14.83 -1.98
C GLU A 252 -19.31 -13.55 -2.50
N THR A 253 -19.35 -12.49 -1.70
CA THR A 253 -18.71 -11.21 -2.07
C THR A 253 -17.20 -11.36 -2.16
N ARG A 254 -16.55 -12.08 -1.24
CA ARG A 254 -15.09 -12.30 -1.24
C ARG A 254 -14.62 -13.03 -2.49
N TYR A 255 -15.31 -14.10 -2.88
CA TYR A 255 -14.99 -14.85 -4.11
C TYR A 255 -15.21 -14.00 -5.36
N THR A 256 -16.34 -13.31 -5.45
CA THR A 256 -16.65 -12.41 -6.57
C THR A 256 -15.61 -11.32 -6.70
N LEU A 257 -15.26 -10.67 -5.59
CA LEU A 257 -14.26 -9.62 -5.54
C LEU A 257 -12.87 -10.12 -5.94
N ASN A 258 -12.42 -11.25 -5.35
CA ASN A 258 -11.14 -11.87 -5.66
C ASN A 258 -10.99 -12.17 -7.15
N ASP A 259 -11.99 -12.82 -7.73
CA ASP A 259 -11.92 -13.27 -9.12
C ASP A 259 -11.83 -12.08 -10.07
N ALA A 260 -12.63 -11.05 -9.85
CA ALA A 260 -12.60 -9.82 -10.64
C ALA A 260 -11.30 -9.03 -10.43
N ALA A 261 -10.82 -8.90 -9.20
CA ALA A 261 -9.60 -8.16 -8.87
C ALA A 261 -8.35 -8.82 -9.47
N VAL A 262 -8.26 -10.17 -9.46
CA VAL A 262 -7.17 -10.90 -10.13
C VAL A 262 -7.18 -10.63 -11.64
N VAL A 263 -8.36 -10.63 -12.27
CA VAL A 263 -8.48 -10.33 -13.72
C VAL A 263 -8.07 -8.90 -14.03
N ALA A 264 -8.50 -7.95 -13.18
CA ALA A 264 -8.20 -6.53 -13.34
C ALA A 264 -6.75 -6.16 -12.95
N GLY A 265 -6.01 -7.06 -12.28
CA GLY A 265 -4.66 -6.78 -11.80
C GLY A 265 -4.61 -5.85 -10.59
N ILE A 266 -5.71 -5.73 -9.82
CA ILE A 266 -5.82 -4.81 -8.69
C ILE A 266 -5.54 -5.56 -7.37
N PRO A 267 -4.60 -5.08 -6.52
CA PRO A 267 -4.34 -5.69 -5.21
C PRO A 267 -5.55 -5.60 -4.28
N VAL A 268 -5.76 -6.66 -3.49
CA VAL A 268 -6.82 -6.72 -2.48
C VAL A 268 -6.19 -6.91 -1.10
N VAL A 269 -6.45 -6.00 -0.19
CA VAL A 269 -6.10 -6.14 1.23
C VAL A 269 -7.29 -6.75 1.96
N HIS A 270 -7.18 -8.03 2.29
CA HIS A 270 -8.24 -8.82 2.89
C HIS A 270 -8.07 -8.97 4.39
N ALA A 271 -9.15 -8.80 5.15
CA ALA A 271 -9.23 -9.21 6.53
C ALA A 271 -10.55 -9.92 6.84
N SER A 272 -10.52 -10.76 7.86
CA SER A 272 -11.70 -11.37 8.44
C SER A 272 -11.59 -11.40 9.95
N VAL A 273 -12.73 -11.41 10.64
CA VAL A 273 -12.80 -11.40 12.11
C VAL A 273 -13.82 -12.41 12.60
N PHE A 274 -13.53 -13.04 13.72
CA PHE A 274 -14.43 -13.93 14.40
C PHE A 274 -14.22 -13.84 15.90
N ARG A 275 -15.24 -13.41 16.66
CA ARG A 275 -15.19 -13.24 18.12
C ARG A 275 -13.99 -12.42 18.58
N PHE A 276 -12.90 -13.06 18.97
CA PHE A 276 -11.66 -12.48 19.48
C PHE A 276 -10.49 -12.58 18.50
N GLU A 277 -10.70 -13.22 17.36
CA GLU A 277 -9.66 -13.48 16.38
C GLU A 277 -9.81 -12.60 15.13
N GLY A 278 -8.68 -12.25 14.51
CA GLY A 278 -8.61 -11.57 13.24
C GLY A 278 -7.59 -12.21 12.30
N GLN A 279 -7.86 -12.21 11.02
CA GLN A 279 -6.95 -12.67 9.96
C GLN A 279 -6.73 -11.56 8.97
N LEU A 280 -5.49 -11.40 8.49
CA LEU A 280 -5.10 -10.36 7.53
C LEU A 280 -4.10 -10.92 6.52
N THR A 281 -4.31 -10.62 5.25
CA THR A 281 -3.36 -10.90 4.18
C THR A 281 -3.54 -9.89 3.03
N THR A 282 -2.57 -9.83 2.14
CA THR A 282 -2.64 -9.03 0.91
C THR A 282 -2.54 -9.94 -0.29
N PHE A 283 -3.54 -9.92 -1.16
CA PHE A 283 -3.52 -10.61 -2.43
C PHE A 283 -3.04 -9.66 -3.53
N VAL A 284 -1.81 -9.90 -4.02
CA VAL A 284 -1.25 -9.14 -5.13
C VAL A 284 -1.34 -10.03 -6.38
N PRO A 285 -2.15 -9.65 -7.37
CA PRO A 285 -2.34 -10.46 -8.56
C PRO A 285 -1.02 -10.84 -9.22
N TYR A 286 -0.87 -12.12 -9.52
CA TYR A 286 0.29 -12.75 -10.19
C TYR A 286 1.61 -12.74 -9.41
N ALA A 287 1.74 -11.95 -8.34
CA ALA A 287 2.92 -11.92 -7.48
C ALA A 287 2.84 -12.85 -6.26
N GLY A 288 1.65 -13.42 -5.98
CA GLY A 288 1.42 -14.29 -4.84
C GLY A 288 0.14 -15.12 -4.99
N PRO A 289 -0.30 -15.79 -3.91
CA PRO A 289 -1.58 -16.48 -3.87
C PRO A 289 -2.74 -15.51 -3.98
N CYS A 290 -3.90 -16.00 -4.43
CA CYS A 290 -5.17 -15.28 -4.35
C CYS A 290 -6.07 -15.93 -3.27
N TYR A 291 -7.26 -15.37 -3.03
CA TYR A 291 -8.19 -15.91 -2.04
C TYR A 291 -8.55 -17.38 -2.30
N ARG A 292 -8.68 -17.79 -3.58
CA ARG A 292 -8.95 -19.19 -3.94
C ARG A 292 -7.77 -20.13 -3.75
N CYS A 293 -6.54 -19.65 -3.69
CA CYS A 293 -5.41 -20.47 -3.29
C CYS A 293 -5.49 -20.86 -1.81
N LEU A 294 -6.04 -19.97 -0.97
CA LEU A 294 -6.24 -20.22 0.46
C LEU A 294 -7.53 -20.99 0.74
N TYR A 295 -8.60 -20.62 0.06
CA TYR A 295 -9.94 -21.22 0.19
C TYR A 295 -10.46 -21.60 -1.20
N PRO A 296 -10.16 -22.82 -1.71
CA PRO A 296 -10.51 -23.23 -3.08
C PRO A 296 -12.03 -23.23 -3.35
N THR A 297 -12.82 -23.59 -2.35
CA THR A 297 -14.29 -23.64 -2.42
C THR A 297 -14.93 -22.96 -1.22
N PRO A 298 -16.10 -22.32 -1.39
CA PRO A 298 -16.85 -21.76 -0.26
C PRO A 298 -17.18 -22.85 0.77
N PRO A 299 -17.04 -22.57 2.08
CA PRO A 299 -17.47 -23.49 3.11
C PRO A 299 -18.99 -23.64 3.08
N PRO A 300 -19.53 -24.79 3.52
CA PRO A 300 -20.97 -24.95 3.72
C PRO A 300 -21.52 -23.87 4.66
N PRO A 301 -22.73 -23.34 4.41
CA PRO A 301 -23.30 -22.25 5.22
C PRO A 301 -23.37 -22.56 6.72
N GLU A 302 -23.53 -23.81 7.08
CA GLU A 302 -23.63 -24.29 8.47
C GLU A 302 -22.28 -24.15 9.22
N LEU A 303 -21.18 -24.17 8.51
CA LEU A 303 -19.82 -24.07 9.08
C LEU A 303 -19.27 -22.62 9.07
N ALA A 304 -20.06 -21.68 8.58
CA ALA A 304 -19.62 -20.29 8.42
C ALA A 304 -20.68 -19.28 8.90
N PRO A 305 -21.10 -19.34 10.19
CA PRO A 305 -22.08 -18.41 10.72
C PRO A 305 -21.51 -16.98 10.73
N GLY A 306 -22.30 -16.02 10.25
CA GLY A 306 -21.91 -14.60 10.21
C GLY A 306 -21.73 -14.00 11.62
N CYS A 307 -21.02 -12.87 11.70
CA CYS A 307 -20.78 -12.13 12.94
C CYS A 307 -22.06 -11.69 13.68
N SER A 308 -23.18 -11.58 12.96
CA SER A 308 -24.49 -11.26 13.55
C SER A 308 -25.01 -12.34 14.49
N VAL A 309 -24.60 -13.59 14.31
CA VAL A 309 -25.01 -14.75 15.12
C VAL A 309 -24.00 -15.05 16.23
N THR A 310 -22.71 -14.92 15.93
CA THR A 310 -21.63 -15.34 16.83
C THR A 310 -21.11 -14.23 17.75
N GLY A 311 -21.40 -12.98 17.43
CA GLY A 311 -20.84 -11.81 18.10
C GLY A 311 -19.37 -11.55 17.72
N VAL A 312 -18.89 -10.35 18.05
CA VAL A 312 -17.50 -9.94 17.86
C VAL A 312 -17.14 -8.86 18.89
N LEU A 313 -15.95 -8.95 19.47
CA LEU A 313 -15.42 -7.87 20.32
C LEU A 313 -15.06 -6.68 19.41
N GLY A 314 -15.72 -5.53 19.60
CA GLY A 314 -15.65 -4.40 18.66
C GLY A 314 -14.26 -3.86 18.35
N VAL A 315 -13.30 -3.99 19.27
CA VAL A 315 -11.92 -3.57 19.06
C VAL A 315 -11.18 -4.47 18.06
N VAL A 316 -11.56 -5.74 17.91
CA VAL A 316 -10.89 -6.69 16.98
C VAL A 316 -11.02 -6.23 15.53
N PRO A 317 -12.20 -5.97 14.95
CA PRO A 317 -12.28 -5.38 13.63
C PRO A 317 -11.62 -3.99 13.55
N GLY A 318 -11.57 -3.24 14.67
CA GLY A 318 -10.83 -1.99 14.76
C GLY A 318 -9.33 -2.18 14.44
N ILE A 319 -8.68 -3.10 15.15
CA ILE A 319 -7.26 -3.43 14.96
C ILE A 319 -7.02 -3.94 13.53
N MET A 320 -7.83 -4.89 13.07
CA MET A 320 -7.66 -5.48 11.74
C MET A 320 -7.87 -4.46 10.63
N GLY A 321 -8.86 -3.57 10.73
CA GLY A 321 -9.08 -2.51 9.76
C GLY A 321 -7.93 -1.47 9.72
N LEU A 322 -7.31 -1.18 10.88
CA LEU A 322 -6.11 -0.34 10.91
C LEU A 322 -4.91 -1.02 10.25
N LEU A 323 -4.74 -2.31 10.46
CA LEU A 323 -3.70 -3.09 9.78
C LEU A 323 -3.96 -3.18 8.27
N GLN A 324 -5.23 -3.30 7.84
CA GLN A 324 -5.59 -3.18 6.41
C GLN A 324 -5.21 -1.80 5.85
N ALA A 325 -5.52 -0.72 6.55
CA ALA A 325 -5.15 0.63 6.11
C ALA A 325 -3.62 0.77 5.97
N ASN A 326 -2.86 0.20 6.90
CA ASN A 326 -1.40 0.18 6.83
C ASN A 326 -0.89 -0.57 5.58
N GLU A 327 -1.45 -1.75 5.26
CA GLU A 327 -1.11 -2.49 4.04
C GLU A 327 -1.43 -1.68 2.78
N VAL A 328 -2.60 -1.03 2.73
CA VAL A 328 -2.98 -0.14 1.64
C VAL A 328 -1.95 0.97 1.45
N LEU A 329 -1.54 1.65 2.52
CA LEU A 329 -0.54 2.73 2.46
C LEU A 329 0.82 2.21 1.97
N LYS A 330 1.26 1.03 2.42
CA LYS A 330 2.50 0.41 1.93
C LYS A 330 2.46 0.13 0.42
N ILE A 331 1.34 -0.40 -0.08
CA ILE A 331 1.15 -0.65 -1.52
C ILE A 331 1.23 0.65 -2.30
N LEU A 332 0.48 1.68 -1.88
CA LEU A 332 0.41 2.97 -2.59
C LEU A 332 1.75 3.71 -2.62
N LEU A 333 2.49 3.63 -1.53
CA LEU A 333 3.79 4.29 -1.38
C LEU A 333 4.96 3.46 -1.92
N GLY A 334 4.77 2.17 -2.15
CA GLY A 334 5.85 1.26 -2.53
C GLY A 334 6.91 1.09 -1.44
N ILE A 335 6.52 1.11 -0.16
CA ILE A 335 7.43 1.04 0.98
C ILE A 335 7.19 -0.22 1.82
N GLY A 336 8.25 -0.70 2.46
CA GLY A 336 8.20 -1.89 3.32
C GLY A 336 7.79 -3.16 2.57
N ASP A 337 7.62 -4.25 3.33
CA ASP A 337 7.16 -5.53 2.80
C ASP A 337 5.67 -5.70 3.06
N THR A 338 4.89 -5.92 2.00
CA THR A 338 3.46 -6.23 2.12
C THR A 338 3.23 -7.65 2.63
N LEU A 339 2.00 -7.96 3.03
CA LEU A 339 1.60 -9.32 3.43
C LEU A 339 1.29 -10.24 2.21
N ALA A 340 1.84 -9.95 1.04
CA ALA A 340 1.75 -10.84 -0.11
C ALA A 340 2.43 -12.19 0.19
N GLY A 341 1.66 -13.29 0.11
CA GLY A 341 2.16 -14.63 0.46
C GLY A 341 2.31 -14.88 1.96
N ARG A 342 1.73 -14.03 2.82
CA ARG A 342 1.75 -14.17 4.28
C ARG A 342 0.33 -13.95 4.83
N LEU A 343 -0.05 -14.75 5.83
CA LEU A 343 -1.29 -14.58 6.60
C LEU A 343 -0.92 -14.27 8.04
N VAL A 344 -1.40 -13.15 8.54
CA VAL A 344 -1.28 -12.78 9.95
C VAL A 344 -2.58 -13.14 10.65
N ILE A 345 -2.48 -13.87 11.75
CA ILE A 345 -3.57 -14.21 12.66
C ILE A 345 -3.34 -13.43 13.95
N PHE A 346 -4.33 -12.66 14.37
CA PHE A 346 -4.36 -11.91 15.62
C PHE A 346 -5.31 -12.58 16.60
N ASP A 347 -4.82 -12.89 17.80
CA ASP A 347 -5.63 -13.33 18.94
C ASP A 347 -5.70 -12.19 19.97
N ALA A 348 -6.92 -11.69 20.22
CA ALA A 348 -7.12 -10.57 21.13
C ALA A 348 -7.09 -10.98 22.60
N LEU A 349 -7.29 -12.27 22.94
CA LEU A 349 -7.23 -12.74 24.32
C LEU A 349 -5.79 -12.78 24.83
N ASP A 350 -4.88 -13.27 23.99
CA ASP A 350 -3.45 -13.38 24.33
C ASP A 350 -2.62 -12.20 23.79
N ALA A 351 -3.24 -11.29 23.01
CA ALA A 351 -2.59 -10.18 22.32
C ALA A 351 -1.39 -10.64 21.44
N THR A 352 -1.53 -11.80 20.79
CA THR A 352 -0.48 -12.39 19.96
C THR A 352 -0.76 -12.21 18.47
N PHE A 353 0.33 -12.15 17.68
CA PHE A 353 0.31 -12.19 16.23
C PHE A 353 1.09 -13.40 15.76
N THR A 354 0.43 -14.29 15.00
CA THR A 354 1.06 -15.43 14.36
C THR A 354 1.11 -15.23 12.87
N GLU A 355 2.25 -15.45 12.25
CA GLU A 355 2.42 -15.34 10.79
C GLU A 355 2.55 -16.73 10.17
N LEU A 356 1.75 -16.98 9.14
CA LEU A 356 1.80 -18.19 8.32
C LEU A 356 2.20 -17.80 6.88
N ARG A 357 2.98 -18.66 6.23
CA ARG A 357 3.32 -18.51 4.81
C ARG A 357 2.21 -19.08 3.93
N LEU A 358 1.79 -18.31 2.94
CA LEU A 358 0.83 -18.74 1.93
C LEU A 358 1.55 -19.03 0.61
N ARG A 359 1.22 -20.14 -0.03
CA ARG A 359 1.73 -20.49 -1.36
C ARG A 359 0.65 -20.31 -2.41
N ARG A 360 1.05 -19.87 -3.60
CA ARG A 360 0.19 -19.86 -4.77
C ARG A 360 -0.06 -21.30 -5.22
N ASP A 361 -1.31 -21.65 -5.40
CA ASP A 361 -1.72 -22.94 -5.96
C ASP A 361 -1.43 -22.94 -7.48
N PRO A 362 -0.57 -23.86 -7.98
CA PRO A 362 -0.26 -23.95 -9.40
C PRO A 362 -1.46 -24.32 -10.26
N ASP A 363 -2.48 -24.94 -9.69
CA ASP A 363 -3.70 -25.38 -10.38
C ASP A 363 -4.90 -24.46 -10.10
N CYS A 364 -4.68 -23.31 -9.42
CA CYS A 364 -5.74 -22.36 -9.12
C CYS A 364 -6.49 -21.93 -10.39
N PRO A 365 -7.84 -22.09 -10.46
CA PRO A 365 -8.62 -21.78 -11.64
C PRO A 365 -8.66 -20.27 -11.98
N VAL A 366 -8.18 -19.42 -11.07
CA VAL A 366 -8.25 -17.96 -11.22
C VAL A 366 -6.86 -17.34 -11.45
N CYS A 367 -5.87 -17.66 -10.63
CA CYS A 367 -4.58 -16.97 -10.67
C CYS A 367 -3.43 -17.80 -11.24
N SER A 368 -3.59 -19.12 -11.48
CA SER A 368 -2.52 -19.94 -12.07
C SER A 368 -2.12 -19.47 -13.46
N ASP A 369 -0.92 -19.83 -13.90
CA ASP A 369 -0.44 -19.46 -15.24
C ASP A 369 -1.32 -20.10 -16.33
N ALA A 370 -1.80 -21.32 -16.09
CA ALA A 370 -2.75 -22.00 -16.97
C ALA A 370 -4.09 -21.25 -17.04
N ALA A 371 -4.60 -20.73 -15.91
CA ALA A 371 -5.83 -19.94 -15.89
C ALA A 371 -5.67 -18.60 -16.62
N VAL A 372 -4.53 -17.95 -16.48
CA VAL A 372 -4.20 -16.70 -17.21
C VAL A 372 -4.15 -16.97 -18.72
N ALA A 373 -3.44 -18.01 -19.16
CA ALA A 373 -3.34 -18.39 -20.55
C ALA A 373 -4.71 -18.76 -21.15
N ALA A 374 -5.52 -19.51 -20.40
CA ALA A 374 -6.87 -19.91 -20.82
C ALA A 374 -7.80 -18.69 -21.02
N ARG A 375 -7.75 -17.69 -20.10
CA ARG A 375 -8.50 -16.44 -20.27
C ARG A 375 -8.06 -15.64 -21.49
N ALA A 376 -6.75 -15.51 -21.68
CA ALA A 376 -6.20 -14.82 -22.85
C ALA A 376 -6.61 -15.49 -24.17
N ALA A 377 -6.83 -16.82 -24.17
CA ALA A 377 -7.34 -17.60 -25.29
C ALA A 377 -8.88 -17.60 -25.42
N GLY A 378 -9.60 -16.83 -24.59
CA GLY A 378 -11.08 -16.79 -24.57
C GLY A 378 -11.75 -18.08 -24.06
N ARG A 379 -11.03 -18.92 -23.34
CA ARG A 379 -11.51 -20.20 -22.79
C ARG A 379 -11.20 -20.27 -21.29
N PRO A 380 -11.86 -19.45 -20.45
CA PRO A 380 -11.57 -19.43 -19.01
C PRO A 380 -11.81 -20.81 -18.39
N MET A 381 -10.96 -21.15 -17.40
CA MET A 381 -11.10 -22.39 -16.64
C MET A 381 -12.41 -22.35 -15.82
N PRO A 382 -13.09 -23.49 -15.63
CA PRO A 382 -14.24 -23.57 -14.74
C PRO A 382 -13.86 -23.16 -13.32
N ILE A 383 -14.64 -22.25 -12.73
CA ILE A 383 -14.43 -21.79 -11.36
C ILE A 383 -15.45 -22.51 -10.45
N PRO A 384 -14.99 -23.35 -9.49
CA PRO A 384 -15.88 -24.01 -8.56
C PRO A 384 -16.70 -23.00 -7.73
N GLY A 385 -18.01 -23.19 -7.66
CA GLY A 385 -18.92 -22.34 -6.87
C GLY A 385 -19.22 -20.97 -7.47
N ALA A 386 -18.84 -20.68 -8.73
CA ALA A 386 -19.35 -19.52 -9.45
C ALA A 386 -20.85 -19.72 -9.76
N ALA A 387 -21.65 -18.66 -9.56
CA ALA A 387 -23.10 -18.71 -9.78
C ALA A 387 -23.42 -19.21 -11.18
N GLY A 388 -24.01 -20.44 -11.32
CA GLY A 388 -24.45 -21.03 -12.58
C GLY A 388 -23.77 -22.32 -13.03
N GLY A 389 -22.74 -22.82 -12.31
CA GLY A 389 -22.10 -24.11 -12.65
C GLY A 389 -22.63 -25.27 -11.79
N PRO A 390 -22.78 -26.50 -12.32
CA PRO A 390 -23.18 -27.63 -11.54
C PRO A 390 -22.13 -27.95 -10.45
N ALA A 391 -22.58 -28.14 -9.21
CA ALA A 391 -21.74 -28.64 -8.12
C ALA A 391 -21.30 -30.07 -8.46
N SER A 392 -20.08 -30.23 -8.99
CA SER A 392 -19.49 -31.53 -9.25
C SER A 392 -18.65 -31.96 -8.05
N GLY A 393 -19.16 -32.98 -7.32
CA GLY A 393 -18.37 -33.84 -6.45
C GLY A 393 -17.74 -33.19 -5.23
N ALA A 394 -18.43 -33.28 -4.08
CA ALA A 394 -17.77 -33.05 -2.80
C ALA A 394 -16.59 -34.01 -2.62
N PRO A 395 -15.38 -33.56 -2.24
CA PRO A 395 -14.34 -34.48 -1.83
C PRO A 395 -14.79 -35.18 -0.55
N SER A 396 -14.75 -36.53 -0.59
CA SER A 396 -15.05 -37.39 0.56
C SER A 396 -13.93 -37.25 1.60
N TRP A 397 -14.13 -36.46 2.63
CA TRP A 397 -13.28 -36.44 3.81
C TRP A 397 -13.60 -37.69 4.68
N VAL A 398 -12.77 -38.68 4.55
CA VAL A 398 -12.72 -39.77 5.54
C VAL A 398 -11.76 -39.31 6.63
N ALA A 399 -12.28 -39.06 7.82
CA ALA A 399 -11.47 -38.80 8.99
C ALA A 399 -10.57 -40.01 9.27
N PRO A 400 -9.26 -39.86 9.51
CA PRO A 400 -8.43 -40.97 9.95
C PRO A 400 -8.86 -41.38 11.36
N SER A 401 -9.23 -42.64 11.51
CA SER A 401 -9.52 -43.28 12.80
C SER A 401 -8.15 -43.45 13.53
N GLY A 402 -7.76 -42.48 14.34
CA GLY A 402 -6.58 -42.54 15.21
C GLY A 402 -7.02 -42.55 16.67
N GLY A 403 -6.62 -43.63 17.39
CA GLY A 403 -7.00 -43.90 18.76
C GLY A 403 -6.62 -42.81 19.76
N ALA A 404 -7.49 -42.61 20.72
CA ALA A 404 -7.36 -41.65 21.81
C ALA A 404 -6.22 -42.02 22.78
N PRO A 405 -5.39 -41.08 23.24
CA PRO A 405 -4.68 -41.23 24.49
C PRO A 405 -5.58 -40.75 25.64
N SER A 406 -5.74 -41.64 26.63
CA SER A 406 -6.43 -41.38 27.89
C SER A 406 -5.64 -40.38 28.74
N GLY A 407 -6.26 -39.24 29.06
CA GLY A 407 -5.74 -38.27 30.01
C GLY A 407 -6.74 -37.16 30.17
N GLN A 408 -7.60 -37.25 31.19
CA GLN A 408 -8.61 -36.25 31.52
C GLN A 408 -7.94 -35.02 32.12
N ASP A 409 -8.12 -33.87 31.46
CA ASP A 409 -8.05 -32.56 32.08
C ASP A 409 -9.30 -31.78 31.64
N PRO A 410 -10.26 -31.44 32.54
CA PRO A 410 -11.59 -30.97 32.17
C PRO A 410 -11.67 -29.46 31.90
N ALA A 411 -10.55 -28.77 31.62
CA ALA A 411 -10.50 -27.30 31.44
C ALA A 411 -10.21 -26.83 30.00
N ASN A 412 -10.11 -27.73 29.01
CA ASN A 412 -9.80 -27.34 27.66
C ASN A 412 -10.70 -28.06 26.64
N GLU A 413 -12.01 -27.84 26.72
CA GLU A 413 -12.91 -28.19 25.59
C GLU A 413 -12.64 -27.22 24.45
N GLY A 414 -11.99 -27.76 23.42
CA GLY A 414 -11.49 -27.04 22.26
C GLY A 414 -12.51 -26.16 21.58
N LEU A 415 -12.17 -24.87 21.44
CA LEU A 415 -12.79 -23.95 20.53
C LEU A 415 -12.51 -24.44 19.10
N ALA A 416 -13.50 -25.07 18.48
CA ALA A 416 -13.43 -25.41 17.06
C ALA A 416 -13.35 -24.10 16.27
N PHE A 417 -12.29 -23.93 15.47
CA PHE A 417 -12.15 -22.81 14.55
C PHE A 417 -13.35 -22.78 13.59
N PRO A 418 -14.09 -21.69 13.50
CA PRO A 418 -15.23 -21.57 12.60
C PRO A 418 -14.84 -21.41 11.13
N PHE A 419 -13.56 -21.19 10.87
CA PHE A 419 -13.00 -21.26 9.53
C PHE A 419 -12.29 -22.60 9.39
N PRO A 420 -12.48 -23.32 8.27
CA PRO A 420 -11.66 -24.49 8.02
C PRO A 420 -10.19 -24.03 8.09
N ALA A 421 -9.41 -24.67 8.94
CA ALA A 421 -7.96 -24.45 8.95
C ALA A 421 -7.46 -24.65 7.52
N PRO A 422 -6.55 -23.81 7.02
CA PRO A 422 -5.96 -24.03 5.71
C PRO A 422 -5.34 -25.44 5.69
N PRO A 423 -5.43 -26.17 4.57
CA PRO A 423 -4.83 -27.50 4.47
C PRO A 423 -3.38 -27.45 4.94
N GLN A 424 -2.98 -28.39 5.79
CA GLN A 424 -1.63 -28.39 6.40
C GLN A 424 -0.48 -28.38 5.37
N GLU A 425 -0.75 -28.76 4.13
CA GLU A 425 0.22 -28.71 3.02
C GLU A 425 0.53 -27.29 2.49
N ILE A 426 -0.22 -26.27 2.93
CA ILE A 426 0.04 -24.87 2.55
C ILE A 426 1.06 -24.20 3.50
N ILE A 427 1.43 -24.89 4.62
CA ILE A 427 2.25 -24.39 5.72
C ILE A 427 3.64 -25.08 5.70
N ALA A 428 4.35 -25.14 4.61
CA ALA A 428 5.73 -25.64 4.60
C ALA A 428 6.63 -24.76 3.72
#